data_78edac306504911a834d34de43a54d31
#
_entry.id   78edac306504911a834d34de43a54d31
#
_cell.length_a   1.000
_cell.length_b   1.000
_cell.length_c   1.000
_cell.angle_alpha   90.00
_cell.angle_beta   90.00
_cell.angle_gamma   90.00
#
_symmetry.space_group_name_H-M   'P 1'
#
loop_
_entity.id
_entity.type
_entity.pdbx_description
1 polymer ?
#
loop_
_entity_poly.entity_id
_entity_poly.type
_entity_poly.pdbx_seq_one_letter_code
_entity_poly.pdbx_strand_id
1 'polypeptide(L)'
;MSSYAIAYWSMPADAAREFFDGIIRELAIRFDAPLFEPHLTLFVAPEGSRAPREVLGEVPSPDLVLAAREIGWSEKFTETLFVRFERNQTLSDLIELIRKSSGGSERYQIDPHLSLIYKKLPVKTKHALAEEIQLPFSEVRFKGIRAMHCKSPTKTAEDVREWKLLAAQNSTIRKGA
;
A
#
# COMPACT_ATOMS: atom_id res chain seq x y z
N MET A 1 4.48 -7.14 22.42
CA MET A 1 5.50 -6.12 22.06
C MET A 1 5.25 -5.64 20.65
N SER A 2 5.29 -4.36 20.41
CA SER A 2 5.31 -3.84 19.04
C SER A 2 6.74 -3.99 18.50
N SER A 3 6.88 -4.62 17.36
CA SER A 3 8.12 -4.67 16.60
C SER A 3 8.04 -3.69 15.42
N TYR A 4 9.17 -3.39 14.81
CA TYR A 4 9.18 -2.66 13.55
C TYR A 4 9.35 -3.62 12.38
N ALA A 5 8.95 -3.18 11.22
CA ALA A 5 9.06 -3.92 9.98
C ALA A 5 9.38 -2.96 8.81
N ILE A 6 9.83 -3.54 7.71
CA ILE A 6 10.06 -2.83 6.46
C ILE A 6 8.94 -3.21 5.51
N ALA A 7 8.05 -2.28 5.22
CA ALA A 7 6.97 -2.47 4.25
C ALA A 7 7.39 -1.95 2.87
N TYR A 8 7.25 -2.78 1.85
CA TYR A 8 7.49 -2.40 0.46
C TYR A 8 6.16 -2.06 -0.19
N TRP A 9 6.03 -0.82 -0.65
CA TRP A 9 4.82 -0.26 -1.23
C TRP A 9 5.01 0.10 -2.68
N SER A 10 4.01 -0.17 -3.54
CA SER A 10 3.90 0.44 -4.86
C SER A 10 2.83 1.52 -4.84
N MET A 11 3.06 2.60 -5.57
CA MET A 11 2.21 3.78 -5.53
C MET A 11 1.29 3.81 -6.75
N PRO A 12 0.00 4.14 -6.58
CA PRO A 12 -0.84 4.39 -7.74
C PRO A 12 -0.27 5.55 -8.56
N ALA A 13 -0.46 5.52 -9.87
CA ALA A 13 0.08 6.50 -10.79
C ALA A 13 -1.03 7.37 -11.40
N ASP A 14 -0.62 8.52 -11.91
CA ASP A 14 -1.43 9.42 -12.73
C ASP A 14 -2.75 9.83 -12.03
N ALA A 15 -3.87 9.83 -12.77
CA ALA A 15 -5.17 10.24 -12.25
C ALA A 15 -5.67 9.39 -11.06
N ALA A 16 -5.28 8.11 -10.99
CA ALA A 16 -5.62 7.26 -9.84
C ALA A 16 -4.95 7.76 -8.56
N ARG A 17 -3.71 8.25 -8.64
CA ARG A 17 -3.03 8.86 -7.50
C ARG A 17 -3.79 10.06 -6.95
N GLU A 18 -4.16 10.98 -7.82
CA GLU A 18 -4.90 12.19 -7.44
C GLU A 18 -6.25 11.85 -6.81
N PHE A 19 -6.96 10.88 -7.40
CA PHE A 19 -8.25 10.41 -6.88
C PHE A 19 -8.12 9.85 -5.46
N PHE A 20 -7.19 8.93 -5.24
CA PHE A 20 -7.02 8.31 -3.92
C PHE A 20 -6.47 9.29 -2.88
N ASP A 21 -5.56 10.19 -3.25
CA ASP A 21 -5.12 11.29 -2.38
C ASP A 21 -6.31 12.16 -1.94
N GLY A 22 -7.22 12.46 -2.86
CA GLY A 22 -8.44 13.24 -2.58
C GLY A 22 -9.36 12.52 -1.58
N ILE A 23 -9.66 11.26 -1.80
CA ILE A 23 -10.50 10.45 -0.89
C ILE A 23 -9.87 10.31 0.50
N ILE A 24 -8.58 9.98 0.58
CA ILE A 24 -7.88 9.84 1.86
C ILE A 24 -7.90 11.16 2.64
N ARG A 25 -7.69 12.28 1.96
CA ARG A 25 -7.73 13.61 2.58
C ARG A 25 -9.12 13.98 3.07
N GLU A 26 -10.16 13.73 2.28
CA GLU A 26 -11.55 13.96 2.65
C GLU A 26 -11.94 13.14 3.89
N LEU A 27 -11.66 11.84 3.87
CA LEU A 27 -11.95 10.95 4.99
C LEU A 27 -11.15 11.31 6.24
N ALA A 28 -9.88 11.72 6.09
CA ALA A 28 -9.05 12.17 7.21
C ALA A 28 -9.65 13.40 7.90
N ILE A 29 -10.14 14.37 7.13
CA ILE A 29 -10.81 15.58 7.68
C ILE A 29 -12.14 15.19 8.32
N ARG A 30 -12.97 14.42 7.63
CA ARG A 30 -14.32 14.05 8.07
C ARG A 30 -14.34 13.24 9.37
N PHE A 31 -13.34 12.39 9.58
CA PHE A 31 -13.28 11.46 10.71
C PHE A 31 -12.11 11.70 11.67
N ASP A 32 -11.38 12.79 11.53
CA ASP A 32 -10.17 13.04 12.32
C ASP A 32 -9.22 11.84 12.32
N ALA A 33 -8.80 11.44 11.12
CA ALA A 33 -7.90 10.32 10.88
C ALA A 33 -6.53 10.80 10.39
N PRO A 34 -5.46 10.00 10.53
CA PRO A 34 -4.14 10.37 10.01
C PRO A 34 -4.14 10.44 8.48
N LEU A 35 -3.38 11.41 7.95
CA LEU A 35 -3.06 11.47 6.52
C LEU A 35 -1.94 10.49 6.20
N PHE A 36 -2.01 9.88 5.04
CA PHE A 36 -0.99 8.99 4.48
C PHE A 36 -1.06 8.99 2.96
N GLU A 37 0.01 8.55 2.31
CA GLU A 37 0.03 8.42 0.85
C GLU A 37 -0.67 7.12 0.41
N PRO A 38 -1.48 7.15 -0.66
CA PRO A 38 -2.13 5.95 -1.19
C PRO A 38 -1.07 4.95 -1.67
N HIS A 39 -1.18 3.70 -1.25
CA HIS A 39 -0.22 2.66 -1.56
C HIS A 39 -0.83 1.27 -1.57
N LEU A 40 -0.20 0.40 -2.36
CA LEU A 40 -0.40 -1.04 -2.36
C LEU A 40 0.77 -1.68 -1.63
N THR A 41 0.53 -2.40 -0.55
CA THR A 41 1.58 -3.17 0.14
C THR A 41 1.91 -4.42 -0.67
N LEU A 42 3.17 -4.55 -1.05
CA LEU A 42 3.69 -5.69 -1.81
C LEU A 42 4.24 -6.77 -0.89
N PHE A 43 5.01 -6.37 0.12
CA PHE A 43 5.65 -7.28 1.05
C PHE A 43 6.02 -6.56 2.35
N VAL A 44 6.03 -7.30 3.45
CA VAL A 44 6.49 -6.81 4.75
C VAL A 44 7.60 -7.72 5.26
N ALA A 45 8.80 -7.17 5.35
CA ALA A 45 9.97 -7.85 5.87
C ALA A 45 10.18 -7.52 7.36
N PRO A 46 10.69 -8.44 8.19
CA PRO A 46 11.04 -8.14 9.57
C PRO A 46 12.15 -7.07 9.64
N GLU A 47 12.18 -6.34 10.74
CA GLU A 47 13.30 -5.44 11.05
C GLU A 47 14.61 -6.25 11.11
N GLY A 48 15.69 -5.69 10.57
CA GLY A 48 16.98 -6.37 10.46
C GLY A 48 17.14 -7.26 9.22
N SER A 49 16.15 -7.31 8.32
CA SER A 49 16.31 -7.90 6.99
C SER A 49 17.32 -7.12 6.15
N ARG A 50 17.62 -7.61 4.93
CA ARG A 50 18.55 -6.94 4.01
C ARG A 50 18.23 -5.45 3.83
N ALA A 51 19.28 -4.63 3.65
CA ALA A 51 19.16 -3.18 3.50
C ALA A 51 18.18 -2.81 2.35
N PRO A 52 17.19 -1.95 2.59
CA PRO A 52 16.17 -1.63 1.58
C PRO A 52 16.73 -1.11 0.26
N ARG A 53 17.80 -0.34 0.29
CA ARG A 53 18.46 0.18 -0.94
C ARG A 53 19.01 -0.93 -1.82
N GLU A 54 19.57 -1.97 -1.22
CA GLU A 54 20.08 -3.14 -1.94
C GLU A 54 18.92 -3.92 -2.57
N VAL A 55 17.87 -4.16 -1.78
CA VAL A 55 16.66 -4.86 -2.28
C VAL A 55 16.07 -4.11 -3.47
N LEU A 56 15.88 -2.79 -3.35
CA LEU A 56 15.32 -1.97 -4.43
C LEU A 56 16.25 -1.86 -5.66
N GLY A 57 17.55 -2.04 -5.47
CA GLY A 57 18.53 -2.10 -6.57
C GLY A 57 18.45 -3.39 -7.39
N GLU A 58 18.00 -4.48 -6.80
CA GLU A 58 17.83 -5.79 -7.45
C GLU A 58 16.45 -5.99 -8.09
N VAL A 59 15.44 -5.27 -7.60
CA VAL A 59 14.06 -5.39 -8.08
C VAL A 59 13.80 -4.35 -9.16
N PRO A 60 13.36 -4.74 -10.38
CA PRO A 60 13.03 -3.78 -11.41
C PRO A 60 11.85 -2.90 -10.98
N SER A 61 11.83 -1.65 -11.45
CA SER A 61 10.70 -0.75 -11.19
C SER A 61 9.44 -1.33 -11.85
N PRO A 62 8.37 -1.59 -11.10
CA PRO A 62 7.19 -2.19 -11.65
C PRO A 62 6.41 -1.21 -12.53
N ASP A 63 5.76 -1.76 -13.55
CA ASP A 63 4.65 -1.16 -14.26
C ASP A 63 3.46 -2.13 -14.11
N LEU A 64 2.87 -2.11 -12.92
CA LEU A 64 1.86 -3.07 -12.50
C LEU A 64 0.47 -2.50 -12.75
N VAL A 65 -0.37 -3.22 -13.48
CA VAL A 65 -1.78 -2.88 -13.69
C VAL A 65 -2.65 -3.94 -13.01
N LEU A 66 -3.53 -3.50 -12.12
CA LEU A 66 -4.46 -4.37 -11.40
C LEU A 66 -5.90 -3.94 -11.65
N ALA A 67 -6.77 -4.92 -11.91
CA ALA A 67 -8.21 -4.70 -11.96
C ALA A 67 -8.73 -4.33 -10.57
N ALA A 68 -9.47 -3.22 -10.49
CA ALA A 68 -10.17 -2.83 -9.29
C ALA A 68 -11.45 -3.67 -9.13
N ARG A 69 -11.71 -4.13 -7.91
CA ARG A 69 -12.89 -4.92 -7.57
C ARG A 69 -13.92 -4.04 -6.85
N GLU A 70 -14.03 -4.18 -5.58
CA GLU A 70 -14.99 -3.46 -4.75
C GLU A 70 -14.32 -2.60 -3.69
N ILE A 71 -15.07 -1.68 -3.11
CA ILE A 71 -14.75 -1.06 -1.83
C ILE A 71 -15.14 -2.05 -0.74
N GLY A 72 -14.13 -2.56 -0.05
CA GLY A 72 -14.29 -3.46 1.10
C GLY A 72 -14.09 -2.76 2.43
N TRP A 73 -14.47 -3.41 3.50
CA TRP A 73 -14.21 -2.97 4.87
C TRP A 73 -14.04 -4.16 5.81
N SER A 74 -13.34 -3.94 6.91
CA SER A 74 -13.13 -4.96 7.94
C SER A 74 -13.04 -4.35 9.34
N GLU A 75 -12.82 -5.20 10.34
CA GLU A 75 -12.57 -4.76 11.72
C GLU A 75 -11.09 -4.48 12.00
N LYS A 76 -10.21 -4.79 11.05
CA LYS A 76 -8.79 -4.49 11.20
C LYS A 76 -8.53 -3.00 10.98
N PHE A 77 -7.70 -2.41 11.83
CA PHE A 77 -7.33 -0.99 11.73
C PHE A 77 -6.69 -0.65 10.38
N THR A 78 -5.87 -1.54 9.84
CA THR A 78 -5.17 -1.35 8.55
C THR A 78 -6.03 -1.65 7.32
N GLU A 79 -7.23 -2.22 7.53
CA GLU A 79 -8.18 -2.59 6.48
C GLU A 79 -9.59 -2.07 6.84
N THR A 80 -9.68 -0.89 7.45
CA THR A 80 -10.98 -0.33 7.88
C THR A 80 -11.91 -0.07 6.71
N LEU A 81 -11.40 0.57 5.66
CA LEU A 81 -12.06 0.80 4.37
C LEU A 81 -10.99 0.79 3.29
N PHE A 82 -11.18 0.03 2.23
CA PHE A 82 -10.14 -0.18 1.23
C PHE A 82 -10.72 -0.53 -0.14
N VAL A 83 -9.93 -0.28 -1.17
CA VAL A 83 -10.17 -0.81 -2.52
C VAL A 83 -9.47 -2.15 -2.63
N ARG A 84 -10.20 -3.19 -3.02
CA ARG A 84 -9.65 -4.51 -3.33
C ARG A 84 -9.30 -4.61 -4.80
N PHE A 85 -8.16 -5.23 -5.08
CA PHE A 85 -7.69 -5.50 -6.44
C PHE A 85 -7.66 -6.98 -6.75
N GLU A 86 -7.74 -7.31 -8.03
CA GLU A 86 -7.56 -8.66 -8.49
C GLU A 86 -6.08 -9.00 -8.57
N ARG A 87 -5.72 -10.16 -8.04
CA ARG A 87 -4.37 -10.69 -8.14
C ARG A 87 -4.09 -11.13 -9.59
N ASN A 88 -2.89 -10.82 -10.08
CA ASN A 88 -2.39 -11.35 -11.35
C ASN A 88 -0.97 -11.90 -11.20
N GLN A 89 -0.46 -12.54 -12.26
CA GLN A 89 0.86 -13.16 -12.22
C GLN A 89 1.98 -12.14 -12.02
N THR A 90 1.88 -10.98 -12.65
CA THR A 90 2.87 -9.89 -12.52
C THR A 90 3.04 -9.45 -11.06
N LEU A 91 1.93 -9.29 -10.34
CA LEU A 91 1.97 -8.98 -8.91
C LEU A 91 2.62 -10.10 -8.10
N SER A 92 2.25 -11.35 -8.39
CA SER A 92 2.80 -12.52 -7.68
C SER A 92 4.31 -12.65 -7.89
N ASP A 93 4.79 -12.47 -9.11
CA ASP A 93 6.22 -12.51 -9.44
C ASP A 93 6.99 -11.36 -8.77
N LEU A 94 6.42 -10.17 -8.75
CA LEU A 94 7.01 -9.01 -8.09
C LEU A 94 7.16 -9.23 -6.57
N ILE A 95 6.12 -9.73 -5.92
CA ILE A 95 6.14 -10.05 -4.49
C ILE A 95 7.21 -11.09 -4.18
N GLU A 96 7.28 -12.15 -4.97
CA GLU A 96 8.26 -13.22 -4.78
C GLU A 96 9.70 -12.72 -4.97
N LEU A 97 9.92 -11.82 -5.93
CA LEU A 97 11.21 -11.19 -6.15
C LEU A 97 11.64 -10.33 -4.96
N ILE A 98 10.73 -9.49 -4.43
CA ILE A 98 11.01 -8.68 -3.24
C ILE A 98 11.29 -9.58 -2.03
N ARG A 99 10.48 -10.62 -1.84
CA ARG A 99 10.66 -11.59 -0.75
C ARG A 99 12.06 -12.21 -0.80
N LYS A 100 12.48 -12.72 -1.95
CA LYS A 100 13.82 -13.32 -2.14
C LYS A 100 14.93 -12.30 -1.90
N SER A 101 14.83 -11.13 -2.51
CA SER A 101 15.84 -10.08 -2.38
C SER A 101 15.96 -9.55 -0.96
N SER A 102 14.88 -9.52 -0.18
CA SER A 102 14.91 -9.11 1.24
C SER A 102 15.39 -10.20 2.20
N GLY A 103 15.58 -11.43 1.73
CA GLY A 103 15.95 -12.57 2.55
C GLY A 103 14.78 -13.19 3.33
N GLY A 104 13.54 -12.91 2.90
CA GLY A 104 12.33 -13.45 3.52
C GLY A 104 12.19 -14.96 3.30
N SER A 105 11.95 -15.72 4.36
CA SER A 105 11.82 -17.18 4.33
C SER A 105 10.38 -17.65 4.12
N GLU A 106 9.40 -16.86 4.49
CA GLU A 106 8.00 -17.27 4.46
C GLU A 106 7.31 -16.89 3.14
N ARG A 107 6.47 -17.79 2.65
CA ARG A 107 5.56 -17.48 1.55
C ARG A 107 4.48 -16.53 2.06
N TYR A 108 4.37 -15.38 1.43
CA TYR A 108 3.42 -14.35 1.77
C TYR A 108 2.26 -14.36 0.78
N GLN A 109 1.07 -14.63 1.28
CA GLN A 109 -0.15 -14.46 0.48
C GLN A 109 -0.72 -13.08 0.77
N ILE A 110 -0.68 -12.21 -0.21
CA ILE A 110 -1.30 -10.90 -0.15
C ILE A 110 -2.73 -10.95 -0.71
N ASP A 111 -3.65 -10.31 0.01
CA ASP A 111 -4.91 -9.83 -0.53
C ASP A 111 -4.66 -8.38 -0.98
N PRO A 112 -4.48 -8.12 -2.30
CA PRO A 112 -4.04 -6.82 -2.76
C PRO A 112 -5.12 -5.77 -2.54
N HIS A 113 -4.81 -4.75 -1.72
CA HIS A 113 -5.72 -3.67 -1.39
C HIS A 113 -4.98 -2.34 -1.21
N LEU A 114 -5.73 -1.26 -1.36
CA LEU A 114 -5.30 0.10 -1.07
C LEU A 114 -6.23 0.67 0.00
N SER A 115 -5.69 0.95 1.18
CA SER A 115 -6.46 1.50 2.30
C SER A 115 -6.84 2.95 2.05
N LEU A 116 -8.07 3.31 2.42
CA LEU A 116 -8.61 4.65 2.26
C LEU A 116 -8.65 5.43 3.58
N ILE A 117 -8.62 4.73 4.72
CA ILE A 117 -8.61 5.34 6.05
C ILE A 117 -8.00 4.40 7.09
N TYR A 118 -7.25 4.94 8.02
CA TYR A 118 -6.73 4.26 9.22
C TYR A 118 -7.43 4.84 10.46
N LYS A 119 -8.64 4.40 10.71
CA LYS A 119 -9.46 4.80 11.87
C LYS A 119 -10.49 3.73 12.16
N LYS A 120 -10.67 3.36 13.41
CA LYS A 120 -11.80 2.51 13.79
C LYS A 120 -13.10 3.25 13.57
N LEU A 121 -13.98 2.69 12.77
CA LEU A 121 -15.31 3.24 12.45
C LEU A 121 -16.40 2.22 12.76
N PRO A 122 -17.61 2.68 13.14
CA PRO A 122 -18.75 1.79 13.27
C PRO A 122 -19.07 1.06 11.96
N VAL A 123 -19.56 -0.17 12.05
CA VAL A 123 -19.91 -1.00 10.87
C VAL A 123 -20.86 -0.26 9.93
N LYS A 124 -21.89 0.39 10.47
CA LYS A 124 -22.86 1.17 9.68
C LYS A 124 -22.19 2.28 8.87
N THR A 125 -21.21 2.96 9.46
CA THR A 125 -20.46 4.02 8.78
C THR A 125 -19.58 3.45 7.66
N LYS A 126 -18.89 2.35 7.92
CA LYS A 126 -18.06 1.66 6.90
C LYS A 126 -18.91 1.20 5.71
N HIS A 127 -20.06 0.61 5.98
CA HIS A 127 -20.98 0.18 4.94
C HIS A 127 -21.49 1.35 4.08
N ALA A 128 -21.91 2.44 4.72
CA ALA A 128 -22.37 3.64 4.03
C ALA A 128 -21.27 4.26 3.15
N LEU A 129 -20.03 4.33 3.64
CA LEU A 129 -18.88 4.83 2.87
C LEU A 129 -18.56 3.92 1.68
N ALA A 130 -18.65 2.61 1.85
CA ALA A 130 -18.42 1.66 0.76
C ALA A 130 -19.43 1.80 -0.37
N GLU A 131 -20.67 2.20 -0.06
CA GLU A 131 -21.70 2.49 -1.05
C GLU A 131 -21.55 3.90 -1.66
N GLU A 132 -21.10 4.87 -0.88
CA GLU A 132 -20.93 6.28 -1.30
C GLU A 132 -19.77 6.45 -2.30
N ILE A 133 -18.64 5.77 -2.06
CA ILE A 133 -17.42 5.94 -2.88
C ILE A 133 -17.57 5.19 -4.20
N GLN A 134 -17.55 5.93 -5.30
CA GLN A 134 -17.56 5.39 -6.64
C GLN A 134 -16.16 5.41 -7.25
N LEU A 135 -15.65 4.24 -7.67
CA LEU A 135 -14.37 4.14 -8.36
C LEU A 135 -14.54 4.53 -9.83
N PRO A 136 -13.85 5.55 -10.33
CA PRO A 136 -13.92 5.94 -11.74
C PRO A 136 -13.04 5.08 -12.65
N PHE A 137 -12.38 4.05 -12.09
CA PHE A 137 -11.42 3.20 -12.78
C PHE A 137 -11.83 1.73 -12.68
N SER A 138 -11.75 0.99 -13.77
CA SER A 138 -11.81 -0.48 -13.77
C SER A 138 -10.43 -1.10 -13.48
N GLU A 139 -9.35 -0.37 -13.76
CA GLU A 139 -7.97 -0.78 -13.55
C GLU A 139 -7.17 0.39 -12.97
N VAL A 140 -6.17 0.06 -12.15
CA VAL A 140 -5.23 1.02 -11.56
C VAL A 140 -3.81 0.60 -11.90
N ARG A 141 -3.03 1.54 -12.38
CA ARG A 141 -1.59 1.38 -12.62
C ARG A 141 -0.81 1.78 -11.38
N PHE A 142 0.13 0.93 -10.98
CA PHE A 142 1.06 1.17 -9.88
C PHE A 142 2.49 1.24 -10.40
N LYS A 143 3.26 2.20 -9.93
CA LYS A 143 4.65 2.45 -10.35
C LYS A 143 5.57 2.66 -9.17
N GLY A 144 6.82 2.24 -9.35
CA GLY A 144 7.86 2.39 -8.36
C GLY A 144 7.63 1.57 -7.10
N ILE A 145 8.67 1.46 -6.29
CA ILE A 145 8.60 0.83 -4.98
C ILE A 145 9.23 1.75 -3.96
N ARG A 146 8.58 1.89 -2.81
CA ARG A 146 9.12 2.55 -1.61
C ARG A 146 9.26 1.54 -0.50
N ALA A 147 10.36 1.61 0.23
CA ALA A 147 10.57 0.85 1.44
C ALA A 147 10.34 1.77 2.64
N MET A 148 9.40 1.39 3.49
CA MET A 148 8.94 2.16 4.63
C MET A 148 9.26 1.45 5.93
N HIS A 149 9.77 2.17 6.92
CA HIS A 149 9.87 1.71 8.30
C HIS A 149 8.53 1.92 8.98
N CYS A 150 7.91 0.85 9.41
CA CYS A 150 6.58 0.84 9.98
C CYS A 150 6.55 0.04 11.27
N LYS A 151 5.73 0.47 12.23
CA LYS A 151 5.41 -0.35 13.39
C LYS A 151 4.56 -1.54 12.97
N SER A 152 4.87 -2.71 13.45
CA SER A 152 4.17 -3.95 13.09
C SER A 152 3.66 -4.68 14.33
N PRO A 153 2.36 -4.92 14.44
CA PRO A 153 1.30 -4.39 13.59
C PRO A 153 1.04 -2.89 13.82
N THR A 154 0.66 -2.17 12.78
CA THR A 154 0.14 -0.80 12.89
C THR A 154 -1.28 -0.84 13.49
N LYS A 155 -1.51 -0.13 14.60
CA LYS A 155 -2.78 -0.21 15.36
C LYS A 155 -3.39 1.15 15.70
N THR A 156 -2.63 2.23 15.58
CA THR A 156 -3.04 3.57 16.01
C THR A 156 -2.70 4.62 14.97
N ALA A 157 -3.33 5.79 15.08
CA ALA A 157 -3.01 6.94 14.25
C ALA A 157 -1.55 7.41 14.44
N GLU A 158 -1.03 7.29 15.66
CA GLU A 158 0.37 7.60 15.98
C GLU A 158 1.32 6.67 15.22
N ASP A 159 1.02 5.37 15.17
CA ASP A 159 1.82 4.40 14.41
C ASP A 159 1.90 4.79 12.92
N VAL A 160 0.81 5.30 12.35
CA VAL A 160 0.78 5.79 10.95
C VAL A 160 1.63 7.04 10.77
N ARG A 161 1.59 7.98 11.72
CA ARG A 161 2.40 9.21 11.67
C ARG A 161 3.90 8.95 11.85
N GLU A 162 4.26 7.82 12.47
CA GLU A 162 5.64 7.40 12.67
C GLU A 162 6.28 6.70 11.44
N TRP A 163 5.50 6.43 10.39
CA TRP A 163 6.03 5.81 9.18
C TRP A 163 7.13 6.67 8.54
N LYS A 164 8.24 6.03 8.20
CA LYS A 164 9.42 6.72 7.64
C LYS A 164 9.87 6.08 6.34
N LEU A 165 10.13 6.91 5.34
CA LEU A 165 10.75 6.47 4.10
C LEU A 165 12.20 6.09 4.35
N LEU A 166 12.58 4.85 4.04
CA LEU A 166 13.97 4.35 4.09
C LEU A 166 14.65 4.42 2.74
N ALA A 167 13.95 4.07 1.67
CA ALA A 167 14.45 4.08 0.31
C ALA A 167 13.29 4.13 -0.69
N ALA A 168 13.55 4.67 -1.88
CA ALA A 168 12.62 4.67 -2.99
C ALA A 168 13.38 4.36 -4.28
N GLN A 169 12.73 3.64 -5.21
CA GLN A 169 13.24 3.53 -6.57
C GLN A 169 13.14 4.90 -7.24
N ASN A 170 14.23 5.33 -7.88
CA ASN A 170 14.20 6.50 -8.74
C ASN A 170 13.32 6.18 -9.95
N SER A 171 12.37 7.05 -10.24
CA SER A 171 11.68 7.02 -11.52
C SER A 171 12.71 7.32 -12.59
N THR A 172 13.28 6.28 -13.21
CA THR A 172 14.16 6.46 -14.37
C THR A 172 13.23 6.92 -15.50
N ILE A 173 13.17 8.23 -15.70
CA ILE A 173 12.71 8.78 -16.96
C ILE A 173 13.75 8.27 -17.97
N ARG A 174 13.43 7.21 -18.72
CA ARG A 174 14.16 6.90 -19.95
C ARG A 174 13.99 8.13 -20.84
N LYS A 175 14.97 9.00 -20.85
CA LYS A 175 15.11 9.96 -21.94
C LYS A 175 15.23 9.08 -23.18
N GLY A 176 14.17 9.07 -23.98
CA GLY A 176 14.19 8.47 -25.30
C GLY A 176 15.35 9.05 -26.08
N ALA A 177 16.13 8.18 -26.65
CA ALA A 177 17.08 8.55 -27.67
C ALA A 177 16.34 8.94 -28.95
#